data_ffb738a2a3d9d2281d47bc16f6c2c4d5
#
_entry.id   ffb738a2a3d9d2281d47bc16f6c2c4d5
#
_cell.length_a   1.000
_cell.length_b   1.000
_cell.length_c   1.000
_cell.angle_alpha   90.00
_cell.angle_beta   90.00
_cell.angle_gamma   90.00
#
_symmetry.space_group_name_H-M   'P 1'
#
loop_
_entity.id
_entity.type
_entity.pdbx_description
1 polymer ?
#
loop_
_entity_poly.entity_id
_entity_poly.type
_entity_poly.pdbx_seq_one_letter_code
_entity_poly.pdbx_strand_id
1 'polypeptide(L)'
;MTSSPHTIGGDRCIQGIAGRMAAMTPVELARVITAIVFIGIGVTHFIPMVVRGMAAMVPAVFHGRPFSKRGWVYVTGVAEIAGGIGLLVEPTRAAAGIALAVFLVCVFPANAYAAGQREKFGVFAVPFWPRLLMQVALIALVLWVGLTPAAP
;
A
#
# COMPACT_ATOMS: atom_id res chain seq x y z
N MET A 1 36.74 -38.66 -18.48
CA MET A 1 35.49 -38.67 -17.70
C MET A 1 35.35 -37.32 -17.04
N THR A 2 34.63 -36.43 -17.66
CA THR A 2 34.36 -35.07 -17.16
C THR A 2 32.87 -35.00 -16.76
N SER A 3 32.63 -34.98 -15.48
CA SER A 3 31.29 -34.82 -14.90
C SER A 3 30.85 -33.35 -15.04
N SER A 4 29.81 -33.10 -15.84
CA SER A 4 29.16 -31.82 -15.93
C SER A 4 28.42 -31.51 -14.63
N PRO A 5 28.50 -30.27 -14.08
CA PRO A 5 27.78 -29.89 -12.88
C PRO A 5 26.28 -29.68 -13.17
N HIS A 6 25.47 -30.24 -12.30
CA HIS A 6 24.01 -30.11 -12.27
C HIS A 6 23.52 -28.67 -12.02
N THR A 7 23.33 -27.90 -13.10
CA THR A 7 22.68 -26.57 -13.05
C THR A 7 21.22 -26.58 -13.53
N ILE A 8 20.60 -27.76 -13.60
CA ILE A 8 19.32 -27.97 -14.32
C ILE A 8 18.09 -27.48 -13.50
N GLY A 9 18.22 -27.24 -12.21
CA GLY A 9 17.09 -26.86 -11.35
C GLY A 9 16.77 -25.36 -11.35
N GLY A 10 17.81 -24.54 -11.34
CA GLY A 10 17.70 -23.08 -11.25
C GLY A 10 17.10 -22.45 -12.50
N ASP A 11 17.56 -22.86 -13.66
CA ASP A 11 17.14 -22.28 -14.94
C ASP A 11 15.66 -22.55 -15.26
N ARG A 12 15.16 -23.75 -14.92
CA ARG A 12 13.73 -24.07 -15.09
C ARG A 12 12.85 -23.28 -14.15
N CYS A 13 13.30 -22.98 -12.93
CA CYS A 13 12.57 -22.17 -11.97
C CYS A 13 12.49 -20.72 -12.46
N ILE A 14 13.62 -20.17 -12.93
CA ILE A 14 13.69 -18.80 -13.46
C ILE A 14 12.85 -18.65 -14.74
N GLN A 15 12.93 -19.61 -15.66
CA GLN A 15 12.12 -19.63 -16.87
C GLN A 15 10.62 -19.75 -16.57
N GLY A 16 10.25 -20.54 -15.57
CA GLY A 16 8.86 -20.66 -15.12
C GLY A 16 8.32 -19.35 -14.52
N ILE A 17 9.14 -18.63 -13.75
CA ILE A 17 8.77 -17.31 -13.19
C ILE A 17 8.68 -16.27 -14.30
N ALA A 18 9.66 -16.22 -15.21
CA ALA A 18 9.66 -15.30 -16.34
C ALA A 18 8.47 -15.53 -17.27
N GLY A 19 8.13 -16.78 -17.56
CA GLY A 19 6.97 -17.15 -18.36
C GLY A 19 5.64 -16.73 -17.70
N ARG A 20 5.51 -16.91 -16.40
CA ARG A 20 4.32 -16.43 -15.64
C ARG A 20 4.21 -14.92 -15.61
N MET A 21 5.32 -14.20 -15.48
CA MET A 21 5.31 -12.72 -15.55
C MET A 21 4.94 -12.22 -16.96
N ALA A 22 5.40 -12.90 -18.01
CA ALA A 22 5.05 -12.56 -19.39
C ALA A 22 3.58 -12.83 -19.75
N ALA A 23 2.92 -13.74 -19.01
CA ALA A 23 1.50 -14.07 -19.17
C ALA A 23 0.56 -13.26 -18.28
N MET A 24 1.10 -12.38 -17.38
CA MET A 24 0.27 -11.55 -16.50
C MET A 24 -0.51 -10.49 -17.29
N THR A 25 -1.78 -10.38 -17.00
CA THR A 25 -2.60 -9.27 -17.54
C THR A 25 -2.15 -7.92 -16.93
N PRO A 26 -2.40 -6.79 -17.62
CA PRO A 26 -2.10 -5.46 -17.07
C PRO A 26 -2.75 -5.21 -15.68
N VAL A 27 -3.94 -5.77 -15.44
CA VAL A 27 -4.62 -5.66 -14.14
C VAL A 27 -3.90 -6.45 -13.06
N GLU A 28 -3.43 -7.66 -13.36
CA GLU A 28 -2.68 -8.47 -12.40
C GLU A 28 -1.36 -7.82 -12.04
N LEU A 29 -0.65 -7.27 -13.03
CA LEU A 29 0.58 -6.52 -12.77
C LEU A 29 0.32 -5.28 -11.91
N ALA A 30 -0.70 -4.49 -12.24
CA ALA A 30 -1.10 -3.33 -11.45
C ALA A 30 -1.49 -3.72 -10.02
N ARG A 31 -2.19 -4.85 -9.85
CA ARG A 31 -2.57 -5.40 -8.54
C ARG A 31 -1.37 -5.75 -7.69
N VAL A 32 -0.41 -6.48 -8.26
CA VAL A 32 0.82 -6.86 -7.54
C VAL A 32 1.62 -5.63 -7.14
N ILE A 33 1.80 -4.67 -8.05
CA ILE A 33 2.50 -3.42 -7.76
C ILE A 33 1.78 -2.65 -6.64
N THR A 34 0.45 -2.51 -6.73
CA THR A 34 -0.34 -1.82 -5.71
C THR A 34 -0.21 -2.51 -4.35
N ALA A 35 -0.29 -3.84 -4.30
CA ALA A 35 -0.12 -4.60 -3.08
C ALA A 35 1.27 -4.40 -2.45
N ILE A 36 2.34 -4.47 -3.26
CA ILE A 36 3.72 -4.24 -2.80
C ILE A 36 3.86 -2.82 -2.24
N VAL A 37 3.29 -1.82 -2.89
CA VAL A 37 3.34 -0.42 -2.44
C VAL A 37 2.64 -0.26 -1.09
N PHE A 38 1.41 -0.79 -0.92
CA PHE A 38 0.68 -0.71 0.35
C PHE A 38 1.39 -1.47 1.47
N ILE A 39 1.89 -2.68 1.21
CA ILE A 39 2.66 -3.45 2.20
C ILE A 39 3.93 -2.69 2.57
N GLY A 40 4.67 -2.17 1.60
CA GLY A 40 5.91 -1.43 1.83
C GLY A 40 5.67 -0.17 2.66
N ILE A 41 4.67 0.64 2.30
CA ILE A 41 4.30 1.83 3.08
C ILE A 41 3.84 1.42 4.48
N GLY A 42 2.97 0.41 4.62
CA GLY A 42 2.51 -0.09 5.90
C GLY A 42 3.65 -0.55 6.82
N VAL A 43 4.67 -1.20 6.27
CA VAL A 43 5.88 -1.58 7.03
C VAL A 43 6.63 -0.34 7.55
N THR A 44 6.69 0.75 6.79
CA THR A 44 7.36 1.98 7.24
C THR A 44 6.70 2.59 8.48
N HIS A 45 5.39 2.32 8.73
CA HIS A 45 4.66 2.77 9.91
C HIS A 45 5.18 2.17 11.22
N PHE A 46 6.11 1.21 11.16
CA PHE A 46 6.77 0.63 12.34
C PHE A 46 8.19 1.16 12.54
N ILE A 47 8.69 2.01 11.63
CA ILE A 47 10.01 2.64 11.75
C ILE A 47 9.91 3.84 12.71
N PRO A 48 10.67 3.90 13.82
CA PRO A 48 10.52 4.92 14.87
C PRO A 48 10.59 6.38 14.37
N MET A 49 11.39 6.66 13.35
CA MET A 49 11.52 7.99 12.75
C MET A 49 10.23 8.36 11.99
N VAL A 50 9.70 7.44 11.19
CA VAL A 50 8.46 7.62 10.39
C VAL A 50 7.26 7.78 11.33
N VAL A 51 7.15 6.92 12.37
CA VAL A 51 6.09 7.00 13.38
C VAL A 51 6.05 8.37 14.04
N ARG A 52 7.19 8.95 14.39
CA ARG A 52 7.25 10.30 14.99
C ARG A 52 6.73 11.37 14.06
N GLY A 53 7.14 11.34 12.80
CA GLY A 53 6.67 12.28 11.77
C GLY A 53 5.18 12.16 11.52
N MET A 54 4.68 10.95 11.31
CA MET A 54 3.26 10.69 11.04
C MET A 54 2.36 10.99 12.26
N ALA A 55 2.80 10.66 13.47
CA ALA A 55 2.06 10.98 14.69
C ALA A 55 1.87 12.50 14.89
N ALA A 56 2.82 13.32 14.39
CA ALA A 56 2.67 14.77 14.40
C ALA A 56 1.60 15.29 13.43
N MET A 57 1.23 14.52 12.41
CA MET A 57 0.19 14.84 11.43
C MET A 57 -1.21 14.45 11.92
N VAL A 58 -1.35 13.68 13.00
CA VAL A 58 -2.66 13.29 13.54
C VAL A 58 -3.34 14.52 14.16
N PRO A 59 -4.53 14.92 13.66
CA PRO A 59 -5.26 16.07 14.19
C PRO A 59 -5.62 15.91 15.67
N ALA A 60 -5.72 17.03 16.39
CA ALA A 60 -5.99 17.02 17.83
C ALA A 60 -7.30 16.32 18.20
N VAL A 61 -8.30 16.35 17.34
CA VAL A 61 -9.60 15.69 17.53
C VAL A 61 -9.48 14.16 17.69
N PHE A 62 -8.40 13.55 17.16
CA PHE A 62 -8.15 12.11 17.27
C PHE A 62 -7.19 11.75 18.43
N HIS A 63 -6.85 12.71 19.30
CA HIS A 63 -5.94 12.44 20.40
C HIS A 63 -6.65 11.79 21.59
N GLY A 64 -6.08 10.71 22.10
CA GLY A 64 -6.41 10.15 23.41
C GLY A 64 -7.36 8.95 23.41
N ARG A 65 -8.32 8.83 22.50
CA ARG A 65 -9.22 7.67 22.45
C ARG A 65 -9.71 7.38 21.04
N PRO A 66 -9.82 6.09 20.66
CA PRO A 66 -9.42 4.89 21.41
C PRO A 66 -7.91 4.69 21.44
N PHE A 67 -7.13 5.36 20.56
CA PHE A 67 -5.68 5.17 20.44
C PHE A 67 -4.91 6.46 20.66
N SER A 68 -3.64 6.32 21.12
CA SER A 68 -2.67 7.41 21.11
C SER A 68 -2.32 7.80 19.66
N LYS A 69 -1.67 8.96 19.45
CA LYS A 69 -1.19 9.38 18.13
C LYS A 69 -0.34 8.31 17.43
N ARG A 70 0.56 7.66 18.17
CA ARG A 70 1.39 6.55 17.65
C ARG A 70 0.56 5.30 17.39
N GLY A 71 -0.44 5.03 18.26
CA GLY A 71 -1.35 3.91 18.08
C GLY A 71 -2.13 4.02 16.77
N TRP A 72 -2.60 5.22 16.39
CA TRP A 72 -3.23 5.45 15.09
C TRP A 72 -2.28 5.13 13.93
N VAL A 73 -1.01 5.53 14.02
CA VAL A 73 -0.02 5.21 12.98
C VAL A 73 0.19 3.70 12.84
N TYR A 74 0.27 2.96 13.94
CA TYR A 74 0.40 1.50 13.89
C TYR A 74 -0.85 0.82 13.32
N VAL A 75 -2.05 1.28 13.70
CA VAL A 75 -3.31 0.76 13.17
C VAL A 75 -3.40 0.98 11.65
N THR A 76 -3.01 2.17 11.17
CA THR A 76 -2.99 2.44 9.73
C THR A 76 -1.97 1.56 9.00
N GLY A 77 -0.78 1.34 9.57
CA GLY A 77 0.21 0.43 9.00
C GLY A 77 -0.28 -1.01 8.90
N VAL A 78 -0.95 -1.52 9.93
CA VAL A 78 -1.56 -2.86 9.90
C VAL A 78 -2.66 -2.93 8.83
N ALA A 79 -3.52 -1.91 8.72
CA ALA A 79 -4.57 -1.87 7.73
C ALA A 79 -4.02 -1.86 6.29
N GLU A 80 -2.94 -1.14 6.02
CA GLU A 80 -2.25 -1.11 4.72
C GLU A 80 -1.63 -2.47 4.37
N ILE A 81 -0.94 -3.11 5.33
CA ILE A 81 -0.36 -4.44 5.11
C ILE A 81 -1.47 -5.47 4.85
N ALA A 82 -2.50 -5.49 5.69
CA ALA A 82 -3.62 -6.43 5.54
C ALA A 82 -4.38 -6.21 4.22
N GLY A 83 -4.62 -4.96 3.85
CA GLY A 83 -5.25 -4.62 2.57
C GLY A 83 -4.39 -5.01 1.37
N GLY A 84 -3.08 -4.75 1.43
CA GLY A 84 -2.14 -5.15 0.38
C GLY A 84 -2.08 -6.67 0.20
N ILE A 85 -1.99 -7.43 1.29
CA ILE A 85 -2.04 -8.91 1.25
C ILE A 85 -3.40 -9.36 0.70
N GLY A 86 -4.50 -8.77 1.16
CA GLY A 86 -5.85 -9.13 0.73
C GLY A 86 -6.11 -8.90 -0.76
N LEU A 87 -5.43 -7.95 -1.41
CA LEU A 87 -5.49 -7.75 -2.86
C LEU A 87 -4.89 -8.93 -3.64
N LEU A 88 -3.90 -9.63 -3.07
CA LEU A 88 -3.22 -10.76 -3.72
C LEU A 88 -3.99 -12.07 -3.57
N VAL A 89 -4.87 -12.17 -2.58
CA VAL A 89 -5.63 -13.38 -2.26
C VAL A 89 -7.00 -13.30 -2.92
N GLU A 90 -7.29 -14.21 -3.84
CA GLU A 90 -8.48 -14.15 -4.70
C GLU A 90 -9.82 -13.99 -3.95
N PRO A 91 -10.15 -14.78 -2.92
CA PRO A 91 -11.43 -14.67 -2.22
C PRO A 91 -11.58 -13.36 -1.42
N THR A 92 -10.48 -12.68 -1.04
CA THR A 92 -10.50 -11.44 -0.26
C THR A 92 -10.29 -10.19 -1.09
N ARG A 93 -9.94 -10.32 -2.36
CA ARG A 93 -9.52 -9.25 -3.27
C ARG A 93 -10.50 -8.09 -3.33
N ALA A 94 -11.77 -8.37 -3.60
CA ALA A 94 -12.80 -7.34 -3.71
C ALA A 94 -13.03 -6.63 -2.37
N ALA A 95 -13.10 -7.39 -1.28
CA ALA A 95 -13.22 -6.84 0.08
C ALA A 95 -12.01 -5.97 0.45
N ALA A 96 -10.79 -6.40 0.11
CA ALA A 96 -9.56 -5.65 0.35
C ALA A 96 -9.52 -4.35 -0.46
N GLY A 97 -9.93 -4.36 -1.73
CA GLY A 97 -10.02 -3.16 -2.56
C GLY A 97 -10.98 -2.12 -1.97
N ILE A 98 -12.18 -2.57 -1.55
CA ILE A 98 -13.17 -1.70 -0.89
C ILE A 98 -12.63 -1.19 0.46
N ALA A 99 -12.06 -2.07 1.28
CA ALA A 99 -11.50 -1.70 2.58
C ALA A 99 -10.38 -0.66 2.45
N LEU A 100 -9.46 -0.84 1.49
CA LEU A 100 -8.42 0.15 1.19
C LEU A 100 -9.00 1.48 0.70
N ALA A 101 -10.04 1.46 -0.14
CA ALA A 101 -10.71 2.69 -0.58
C ALA A 101 -11.31 3.46 0.60
N VAL A 102 -12.03 2.77 1.49
CA VAL A 102 -12.58 3.35 2.73
C VAL A 102 -11.45 3.86 3.64
N PHE A 103 -10.41 3.08 3.83
CA PHE A 103 -9.22 3.46 4.60
C PHE A 103 -8.60 4.75 4.06
N LEU A 104 -8.39 4.86 2.76
CA LEU A 104 -7.86 6.06 2.10
C LEU A 104 -8.72 7.29 2.38
N VAL A 105 -10.05 7.17 2.32
CA VAL A 105 -10.98 8.26 2.70
C VAL A 105 -10.80 8.63 4.17
N CYS A 106 -10.70 7.65 5.06
CA CYS A 106 -10.56 7.89 6.51
C CYS A 106 -9.25 8.57 6.91
N VAL A 107 -8.15 8.31 6.19
CA VAL A 107 -6.85 8.96 6.48
C VAL A 107 -6.70 10.33 5.83
N PHE A 108 -7.57 10.70 4.90
CA PHE A 108 -7.49 11.97 4.19
C PHE A 108 -7.54 13.21 5.10
N PRO A 109 -8.34 13.28 6.20
CA PRO A 109 -8.31 14.42 7.11
C PRO A 109 -6.92 14.71 7.70
N ALA A 110 -6.16 13.66 8.07
CA ALA A 110 -4.78 13.81 8.54
C ALA A 110 -3.85 14.34 7.42
N ASN A 111 -4.04 13.85 6.21
CA ASN A 111 -3.34 14.32 5.03
C ASN A 111 -3.65 15.78 4.69
N ALA A 112 -4.91 16.19 4.78
CA ALA A 112 -5.35 17.58 4.56
C ALA A 112 -4.80 18.50 5.66
N TYR A 113 -4.80 18.06 6.92
CA TYR A 113 -4.23 18.82 8.02
C TYR A 113 -2.72 19.07 7.82
N ALA A 114 -1.96 18.05 7.40
CA ALA A 114 -0.54 18.20 7.11
C ALA A 114 -0.27 19.16 5.95
N ALA A 115 -1.12 19.17 4.92
CA ALA A 115 -1.01 20.07 3.77
C ALA A 115 -1.14 21.56 4.15
N GLY A 116 -1.92 21.87 5.20
CA GLY A 116 -2.09 23.23 5.73
C GLY A 116 -0.92 23.71 6.60
N GLN A 117 0.03 22.84 6.97
CA GLN A 117 1.13 23.18 7.90
C GLN A 117 2.51 22.99 7.26
N ARG A 118 2.75 23.67 6.14
CA ARG A 118 3.99 23.54 5.36
C ARG A 118 5.26 23.90 6.15
N GLU A 119 5.19 24.93 6.99
CA GLU A 119 6.33 25.36 7.82
C GLU A 119 6.77 24.27 8.80
N LYS A 120 5.82 23.45 9.29
CA LYS A 120 6.07 22.40 10.27
C LYS A 120 6.54 21.09 9.65
N PHE A 121 6.04 20.74 8.46
CA PHE A 121 6.26 19.43 7.84
C PHE A 121 7.18 19.46 6.62
N GLY A 122 7.63 20.65 6.18
CA GLY A 122 8.61 20.83 5.11
C GLY A 122 8.22 20.09 3.82
N VAL A 123 9.14 19.29 3.30
CA VAL A 123 8.96 18.54 2.04
C VAL A 123 7.83 17.50 2.08
N PHE A 124 7.41 17.07 3.26
CA PHE A 124 6.26 16.16 3.42
C PHE A 124 4.92 16.86 3.34
N ALA A 125 4.90 18.19 3.38
CA ALA A 125 3.68 19.00 3.22
C ALA A 125 3.37 19.23 1.74
N VAL A 126 3.03 18.17 1.01
CA VAL A 126 2.51 18.29 -0.36
C VAL A 126 1.26 19.19 -0.34
N PRO A 127 1.12 20.15 -1.27
CA PRO A 127 -0.06 21.01 -1.35
C PRO A 127 -1.36 20.23 -1.39
N PHE A 128 -2.45 20.85 -0.90
CA PHE A 128 -3.77 20.19 -0.81
C PHE A 128 -4.24 19.59 -2.15
N TRP A 129 -4.19 20.35 -3.24
CA TRP A 129 -4.72 19.91 -4.54
C TRP A 129 -3.98 18.71 -5.15
N PRO A 130 -2.65 18.70 -5.26
CA PRO A 130 -1.93 17.50 -5.70
C PRO A 130 -2.18 16.28 -4.79
N ARG A 131 -2.30 16.50 -3.47
CA ARG A 131 -2.59 15.43 -2.51
C ARG A 131 -3.98 14.87 -2.69
N LEU A 132 -4.99 15.73 -2.94
CA LEU A 132 -6.36 15.29 -3.25
C LEU A 132 -6.42 14.50 -4.55
N LEU A 133 -5.76 14.97 -5.62
CA LEU A 133 -5.71 14.25 -6.89
C LEU A 133 -5.05 12.87 -6.76
N MET A 134 -3.92 12.79 -6.04
CA MET A 134 -3.28 11.50 -5.73
C MET A 134 -4.21 10.58 -4.94
N GLN A 135 -4.94 11.12 -3.97
CA GLN A 135 -5.89 10.37 -3.16
C GLN A 135 -7.01 9.76 -4.01
N VAL A 136 -7.61 10.57 -4.88
CA VAL A 136 -8.68 10.12 -5.79
C VAL A 136 -8.14 9.06 -6.75
N ALA A 137 -6.96 9.27 -7.32
CA ALA A 137 -6.31 8.30 -8.20
C ALA A 137 -6.03 6.97 -7.50
N LEU A 138 -5.54 7.00 -6.24
CA LEU A 138 -5.31 5.80 -5.44
C LEU A 138 -6.61 5.07 -5.10
N ILE A 139 -7.68 5.78 -4.76
CA ILE A 139 -8.99 5.18 -4.52
C ILE A 139 -9.50 4.49 -5.79
N ALA A 140 -9.43 5.16 -6.94
CA ALA A 140 -9.81 4.57 -8.22
C ALA A 140 -8.96 3.32 -8.54
N LEU A 141 -7.66 3.38 -8.30
CA LEU A 141 -6.73 2.28 -8.53
C LEU A 141 -7.06 1.06 -7.67
N VAL A 142 -7.23 1.22 -6.35
CA VAL A 142 -7.51 0.09 -5.45
C VAL A 142 -8.88 -0.55 -5.73
N LEU A 143 -9.87 0.26 -6.12
CA LEU A 143 -11.17 -0.27 -6.56
C LEU A 143 -11.04 -1.02 -7.89
N TRP A 144 -10.33 -0.45 -8.85
CA TRP A 144 -10.13 -1.11 -10.14
C TRP A 144 -9.42 -2.45 -9.99
N VAL A 145 -8.26 -2.50 -9.32
CA VAL A 145 -7.50 -3.76 -9.15
C VAL A 145 -8.18 -4.75 -8.21
N GLY A 146 -8.99 -4.27 -7.27
CA GLY A 146 -9.73 -5.11 -6.33
C GLY A 146 -10.99 -5.73 -6.94
N LEU A 147 -11.75 -4.97 -7.73
CA LEU A 147 -13.04 -5.41 -8.28
C LEU A 147 -12.92 -6.10 -9.62
N THR A 148 -11.81 -5.93 -10.37
CA THR A 148 -11.61 -6.62 -11.64
C THR A 148 -11.27 -8.09 -11.39
N PRO A 149 -12.05 -9.05 -11.95
CA PRO A 149 -11.75 -10.48 -11.83
C PRO A 149 -10.36 -10.83 -12.39
N ALA A 150 -9.80 -11.98 -11.97
CA ALA A 150 -8.67 -12.56 -12.67
C ALA A 150 -9.11 -12.99 -14.08
N ALA A 151 -8.21 -12.90 -15.04
CA ALA A 151 -8.44 -13.51 -16.34
C ALA A 151 -8.57 -15.04 -16.17
N PRO A 152 -9.45 -15.70 -16.92
CA PRO A 152 -9.64 -17.14 -16.88
C PRO A 152 -8.39 -17.90 -17.36
#